data_fda01bb36825c37647b32475a154f6c3
#
_entry.id   fda01bb36825c37647b32475a154f6c3
#
_cell.length_a   1.000
_cell.length_b   1.000
_cell.length_c   1.000
_cell.angle_alpha   90.00
_cell.angle_beta   90.00
_cell.angle_gamma   90.00
#
_symmetry.space_group_name_H-M   'P 1'
#
loop_
_entity.id
_entity.type
_entity.pdbx_description
1 polymer ?
#
loop_
_entity_poly.entity_id
_entity_poly.type
_entity_poly.pdbx_seq_one_letter_code
_entity_poly.pdbx_strand_id
1 'polypeptide(L)'
;PFSWVVNDIQNAFHHFEAQKIRRVYIDKPGKAEKRPLGIPTIRDRIVQECMRIVLEPILEAQFFAHSYGFRPMRDTAMALERVKFLTFQTNCHWVVEGDISKCFDHIDHSILLKRLHHMGIKDQRVLQIIKAMLKAGVMDNCEVSEEGTPQGGLISPLLANAYLDIMDEWITGQWENKSTVFPYKQTQSKYAALRKTNLTPGYLIRYADDFVIVTDTRAHAECWK
;
A
#
# COMPACT_ATOMS: atom_id res chain seq x y z
N PRO A 1 5.82 37.97 1.93
CA PRO A 1 4.63 37.39 1.51
C PRO A 1 4.36 35.94 1.70
N PHE A 2 5.36 35.04 1.56
CA PHE A 2 5.14 33.63 1.90
C PHE A 2 5.61 33.25 3.30
N SER A 3 6.26 34.16 4.03
CA SER A 3 6.81 33.88 5.36
C SER A 3 5.76 33.43 6.38
N TRP A 4 4.55 33.97 6.35
CA TRP A 4 3.46 33.58 7.22
C TRP A 4 3.00 32.12 6.95
N VAL A 5 2.98 31.68 5.66
CA VAL A 5 2.64 30.31 5.30
C VAL A 5 3.71 29.35 5.84
N VAL A 6 4.98 29.69 5.66
CA VAL A 6 6.09 28.87 6.17
C VAL A 6 6.01 28.74 7.69
N ASN A 7 5.78 29.84 8.41
CA ASN A 7 5.62 29.82 9.87
C ASN A 7 4.39 28.99 10.30
N ASP A 8 3.26 29.11 9.61
CA ASP A 8 2.06 28.31 9.91
C ASP A 8 2.31 26.82 9.72
N ILE A 9 2.98 26.42 8.64
CA ILE A 9 3.36 25.02 8.40
C ILE A 9 4.38 24.53 9.43
N GLN A 10 5.39 25.32 9.79
CA GLN A 10 6.34 24.95 10.83
C GLN A 10 5.65 24.75 12.19
N ASN A 11 4.72 25.64 12.55
CA ASN A 11 3.91 25.49 13.76
C ASN A 11 3.04 24.24 13.72
N ALA A 12 2.51 23.88 12.55
CA ALA A 12 1.73 22.67 12.36
C ALA A 12 2.52 21.39 12.70
N PHE A 13 3.84 21.35 12.47
CA PHE A 13 4.67 20.19 12.87
C PHE A 13 4.86 20.07 14.38
N HIS A 14 4.61 21.13 15.15
CA HIS A 14 4.65 21.10 16.62
C HIS A 14 3.29 20.77 17.24
N HIS A 15 2.20 21.30 16.65
CA HIS A 15 0.83 21.13 17.14
C HIS A 15 -0.11 20.93 15.95
N PHE A 16 -0.10 19.73 15.36
CA PHE A 16 -0.92 19.42 14.21
C PHE A 16 -2.33 19.04 14.62
N GLU A 17 -3.30 19.85 14.18
CA GLU A 17 -4.72 19.55 14.23
C GLU A 17 -5.23 19.51 12.78
N ALA A 18 -5.65 18.32 12.35
CA ALA A 18 -6.19 18.12 11.01
C ALA A 18 -7.55 18.84 10.89
N GLN A 19 -7.73 19.58 9.81
CA GLN A 19 -8.99 20.24 9.51
C GLN A 19 -9.97 19.25 8.87
N LYS A 20 -11.28 19.55 8.97
CA LYS A 20 -12.32 18.73 8.37
C LYS A 20 -12.16 18.66 6.86
N ILE A 21 -12.34 17.48 6.31
CA ILE A 21 -12.17 17.17 4.90
C ILE A 21 -13.46 17.47 4.15
N ARG A 22 -13.36 18.17 3.02
CA ARG A 22 -14.48 18.39 2.10
C ARG A 22 -14.72 17.14 1.26
N ARG A 23 -15.91 16.53 1.33
CA ARG A 23 -16.31 15.40 0.50
C ARG A 23 -16.86 15.87 -0.85
N VAL A 24 -16.38 15.25 -1.92
CA VAL A 24 -16.88 15.44 -3.30
C VAL A 24 -17.13 14.06 -3.89
N TYR A 25 -18.22 13.92 -4.63
CA TYR A 25 -18.57 12.65 -5.28
C TYR A 25 -18.22 12.71 -6.77
N ILE A 26 -17.41 11.75 -7.25
CA ILE A 26 -17.01 11.63 -8.65
C ILE A 26 -17.71 10.41 -9.26
N ASP A 27 -18.26 10.55 -10.46
CA ASP A 27 -18.91 9.47 -11.17
C ASP A 27 -17.89 8.35 -11.54
N LYS A 28 -18.25 7.09 -11.28
CA LYS A 28 -17.47 5.96 -11.76
C LYS A 28 -17.84 5.68 -13.23
N PRO A 29 -16.88 5.59 -14.16
CA PRO A 29 -17.18 5.25 -15.54
C PRO A 29 -17.98 3.94 -15.65
N GLY A 30 -19.15 3.99 -16.30
CA GLY A 30 -19.99 2.82 -16.54
C GLY A 30 -20.74 2.25 -15.32
N LYS A 31 -20.76 2.94 -14.17
CA LYS A 31 -21.51 2.55 -12.96
C LYS A 31 -22.37 3.68 -12.45
N ALA A 32 -23.54 3.37 -11.90
CA ALA A 32 -24.42 4.35 -11.24
C ALA A 32 -23.86 4.88 -9.90
N GLU A 33 -22.92 4.15 -9.30
CA GLU A 33 -22.30 4.51 -8.05
C GLU A 33 -21.27 5.64 -8.22
N LYS A 34 -21.22 6.54 -7.25
CA LYS A 34 -20.21 7.61 -7.17
C LYS A 34 -19.09 7.22 -6.22
N ARG A 35 -17.88 7.64 -6.55
CA ARG A 35 -16.70 7.50 -5.68
C ARG A 35 -16.61 8.71 -4.76
N PRO A 36 -16.65 8.56 -3.43
CA PRO A 36 -16.43 9.66 -2.52
C PRO A 36 -14.94 10.05 -2.53
N LEU A 37 -14.65 11.31 -2.80
CA LEU A 37 -13.31 11.87 -2.72
C LEU A 37 -13.24 12.86 -1.56
N GLY A 38 -12.30 12.68 -0.65
CA GLY A 38 -12.05 13.60 0.46
C GLY A 38 -10.95 14.58 0.10
N ILE A 39 -11.27 15.88 0.03
CA ILE A 39 -10.31 16.94 -0.28
C ILE A 39 -9.90 17.64 1.01
N PRO A 40 -8.66 17.42 1.51
CA PRO A 40 -8.12 18.16 2.64
C PRO A 40 -7.91 19.63 2.30
N THR A 41 -7.78 20.47 3.32
CA THR A 41 -7.46 21.89 3.15
C THR A 41 -6.07 22.07 2.52
N ILE A 42 -5.81 23.24 1.94
CA ILE A 42 -4.49 23.53 1.33
C ILE A 42 -3.37 23.40 2.36
N ARG A 43 -3.59 23.87 3.59
CA ARG A 43 -2.64 23.75 4.70
C ARG A 43 -2.31 22.28 4.98
N ASP A 44 -3.32 21.45 5.16
CA ASP A 44 -3.14 20.03 5.47
C ASP A 44 -2.51 19.28 4.30
N ARG A 45 -2.82 19.64 3.05
CA ARG A 45 -2.16 19.08 1.86
C ARG A 45 -0.67 19.42 1.81
N ILE A 46 -0.26 20.63 2.20
CA ILE A 46 1.16 21.00 2.28
C ILE A 46 1.85 20.15 3.36
N VAL A 47 1.25 20.00 4.54
CA VAL A 47 1.80 19.15 5.61
C VAL A 47 1.90 17.69 5.15
N GLN A 48 0.85 17.17 4.49
CA GLN A 48 0.86 15.81 3.92
C GLN A 48 1.99 15.61 2.92
N GLU A 49 2.22 16.60 2.04
CA GLU A 49 3.29 16.53 1.04
C GLU A 49 4.68 16.57 1.68
N CYS A 50 4.88 17.45 2.65
CA CYS A 50 6.15 17.48 3.42
C CYS A 50 6.42 16.12 4.07
N MET A 51 5.40 15.52 4.68
CA MET A 51 5.51 14.20 5.28
C MET A 51 5.80 13.12 4.23
N ARG A 52 5.10 13.16 3.08
CA ARG A 52 5.32 12.22 1.98
C ARG A 52 6.76 12.25 1.49
N ILE A 53 7.30 13.44 1.20
CA ILE A 53 8.68 13.62 0.71
C ILE A 53 9.71 12.99 1.64
N VAL A 54 9.50 13.07 2.96
CA VAL A 54 10.43 12.51 3.95
C VAL A 54 10.23 11.00 4.13
N LEU A 55 8.99 10.53 4.16
CA LEU A 55 8.67 9.13 4.47
C LEU A 55 8.80 8.21 3.26
N GLU A 56 8.50 8.70 2.06
CA GLU A 56 8.50 7.88 0.83
C GLU A 56 9.83 7.18 0.57
N PRO A 57 11.01 7.81 0.64
CA PRO A 57 12.28 7.11 0.43
C PRO A 57 12.55 6.01 1.45
N ILE A 58 12.09 6.20 2.70
CA ILE A 58 12.30 5.25 3.79
C ILE A 58 11.43 4.00 3.60
N LEU A 59 10.16 4.22 3.24
CA LEU A 59 9.18 3.15 3.04
C LEU A 59 9.41 2.44 1.71
N GLU A 60 9.71 3.19 0.63
CA GLU A 60 9.96 2.67 -0.71
C GLU A 60 11.09 1.66 -0.75
N ALA A 61 12.14 1.87 0.07
CA ALA A 61 13.28 0.95 0.18
C ALA A 61 12.90 -0.44 0.76
N GLN A 62 11.74 -0.55 1.41
CA GLN A 62 11.30 -1.75 2.11
C GLN A 62 10.14 -2.47 1.41
N PHE A 63 9.37 -1.76 0.58
CA PHE A 63 8.22 -2.34 -0.10
C PHE A 63 8.59 -3.51 -1.00
N PHE A 64 7.70 -4.47 -1.07
CA PHE A 64 7.85 -5.62 -1.96
C PHE A 64 8.17 -5.20 -3.40
N ALA A 65 9.15 -5.88 -4.02
CA ALA A 65 9.68 -5.52 -5.32
C ALA A 65 8.63 -5.54 -6.45
N HIS A 66 7.60 -6.37 -6.34
CA HIS A 66 6.55 -6.52 -7.37
C HIS A 66 5.19 -5.94 -6.95
N SER A 67 5.22 -4.94 -6.07
CA SER A 67 4.14 -3.98 -5.85
C SER A 67 4.41 -2.74 -6.69
N TYR A 68 3.45 -2.30 -7.51
CA TYR A 68 3.66 -1.27 -8.54
C TYR A 68 2.79 -0.03 -8.39
N GLY A 69 1.55 -0.15 -7.89
CA GLY A 69 0.62 0.97 -7.78
C GLY A 69 1.07 2.05 -6.80
N PHE A 70 0.87 3.32 -7.19
CA PHE A 70 1.19 4.50 -6.38
C PHE A 70 2.66 4.63 -5.94
N ARG A 71 3.58 4.03 -6.67
CA ARG A 71 5.01 4.05 -6.36
C ARG A 71 5.78 4.84 -7.42
N PRO A 72 6.83 5.60 -7.02
CA PRO A 72 7.65 6.33 -7.96
C PRO A 72 8.34 5.39 -8.95
N MET A 73 8.46 5.82 -10.20
CA MET A 73 9.12 5.08 -11.28
C MET A 73 8.54 3.68 -11.56
N ARG A 74 7.28 3.43 -11.18
CA ARG A 74 6.58 2.17 -11.45
C ARG A 74 5.25 2.42 -12.13
N ASP A 75 4.90 1.56 -13.07
CA ASP A 75 3.68 1.67 -13.86
C ASP A 75 3.01 0.30 -14.11
N THR A 76 1.86 0.33 -14.76
CA THR A 76 1.10 -0.86 -15.12
C THR A 76 1.83 -1.73 -16.15
N ALA A 77 2.62 -1.13 -17.05
CA ALA A 77 3.36 -1.88 -18.05
C ALA A 77 4.42 -2.77 -17.40
N MET A 78 5.10 -2.28 -16.35
CA MET A 78 6.06 -3.07 -15.57
C MET A 78 5.38 -4.24 -14.83
N ALA A 79 4.18 -4.04 -14.29
CA ALA A 79 3.42 -5.11 -13.66
C ALA A 79 3.05 -6.20 -14.68
N LEU A 80 2.57 -5.82 -15.86
CA LEU A 80 2.25 -6.74 -16.95
C LEU A 80 3.48 -7.47 -17.49
N GLU A 81 4.62 -6.79 -17.63
CA GLU A 81 5.89 -7.43 -18.01
C GLU A 81 6.33 -8.47 -16.97
N ARG A 82 6.08 -8.24 -15.67
CA ARG A 82 6.35 -9.25 -14.63
C ARG A 82 5.46 -10.48 -14.80
N VAL A 83 4.16 -10.31 -15.07
CA VAL A 83 3.24 -11.43 -15.37
C VAL A 83 3.73 -12.22 -16.58
N LYS A 84 4.06 -11.52 -17.67
CA LYS A 84 4.59 -12.11 -18.89
C LYS A 84 5.89 -12.89 -18.64
N PHE A 85 6.82 -12.30 -17.89
CA PHE A 85 8.06 -12.97 -17.50
C PHE A 85 7.79 -14.29 -16.76
N LEU A 86 6.89 -14.28 -15.78
CA LEU A 86 6.54 -15.49 -15.02
C LEU A 86 5.91 -16.56 -15.92
N THR A 87 5.01 -16.17 -16.82
CA THR A 87 4.37 -17.09 -17.74
C THR A 87 5.38 -17.77 -18.67
N PHE A 88 6.32 -17.01 -19.24
CA PHE A 88 7.28 -17.56 -20.23
C PHE A 88 8.50 -18.21 -19.58
N GLN A 89 8.99 -17.69 -18.45
CA GLN A 89 10.25 -18.15 -17.85
C GLN A 89 10.07 -19.19 -16.77
N THR A 90 8.92 -19.24 -16.10
CA THR A 90 8.68 -20.14 -14.98
C THR A 90 7.62 -21.21 -15.25
N ASN A 91 7.03 -21.21 -16.45
CA ASN A 91 5.95 -22.11 -16.86
C ASN A 91 4.71 -22.03 -15.94
N CYS A 92 4.44 -20.83 -15.41
CA CYS A 92 3.28 -20.57 -14.56
C CYS A 92 2.17 -19.95 -15.43
N HIS A 93 1.11 -20.72 -15.67
CA HIS A 93 0.01 -20.33 -16.59
C HIS A 93 -1.34 -20.16 -15.90
N TRP A 94 -1.40 -20.33 -14.59
CA TRP A 94 -2.58 -20.15 -13.79
C TRP A 94 -2.50 -18.85 -13.02
N VAL A 95 -3.58 -18.09 -13.03
CA VAL A 95 -3.65 -16.78 -12.37
C VAL A 95 -4.84 -16.77 -11.42
N VAL A 96 -4.59 -16.40 -10.17
CA VAL A 96 -5.64 -16.07 -9.21
C VAL A 96 -5.66 -14.55 -9.11
N GLU A 97 -6.80 -13.97 -9.46
CA GLU A 97 -7.05 -12.53 -9.40
C GLU A 97 -7.79 -12.19 -8.11
N GLY A 98 -7.39 -11.11 -7.45
CA GLY A 98 -8.05 -10.58 -6.28
C GLY A 98 -8.10 -9.06 -6.30
N ASP A 99 -9.16 -8.51 -5.70
CA ASP A 99 -9.39 -7.09 -5.48
C ASP A 99 -9.78 -6.88 -4.02
N ILE A 100 -9.16 -5.91 -3.36
CA ILE A 100 -9.49 -5.58 -1.97
C ILE A 100 -10.60 -4.53 -1.96
N SER A 101 -11.83 -5.01 -1.77
CA SER A 101 -13.00 -4.16 -1.78
C SER A 101 -12.88 -3.03 -0.76
N LYS A 102 -13.04 -1.77 -1.23
CA LYS A 102 -12.98 -0.57 -0.39
C LYS A 102 -11.71 -0.48 0.47
N CYS A 103 -10.57 -0.88 -0.08
CA CYS A 103 -9.30 -0.96 0.62
C CYS A 103 -9.01 0.29 1.47
N PHE A 104 -9.16 1.49 0.90
CA PHE A 104 -8.92 2.75 1.60
C PHE A 104 -9.88 3.01 2.77
N ASP A 105 -11.09 2.46 2.73
CA ASP A 105 -12.10 2.67 3.76
C ASP A 105 -11.91 1.73 4.96
N HIS A 106 -11.14 0.65 4.79
CA HIS A 106 -10.93 -0.40 5.81
C HIS A 106 -9.50 -0.49 6.34
N ILE A 107 -8.68 0.54 6.14
CA ILE A 107 -7.34 0.62 6.74
C ILE A 107 -7.47 0.86 8.24
N ASP A 108 -7.15 -0.13 9.05
CA ASP A 108 -7.09 0.03 10.52
C ASP A 108 -5.92 0.94 10.91
N HIS A 109 -6.25 2.04 11.60
CA HIS A 109 -5.26 3.07 11.98
C HIS A 109 -4.21 2.51 12.95
N SER A 110 -4.59 1.62 13.86
CA SER A 110 -3.67 1.07 14.86
C SER A 110 -2.69 0.09 14.22
N ILE A 111 -3.16 -0.74 13.28
CA ILE A 111 -2.31 -1.66 12.52
C ILE A 111 -1.35 -0.88 11.64
N LEU A 112 -1.85 0.14 10.91
CA LEU A 112 -1.01 0.99 10.07
C LEU A 112 0.10 1.68 10.88
N LEU A 113 -0.23 2.31 12.02
CA LEU A 113 0.76 2.99 12.86
C LEU A 113 1.82 2.03 13.42
N LYS A 114 1.41 0.82 13.82
CA LYS A 114 2.34 -0.24 14.23
C LYS A 114 3.23 -0.67 13.07
N ARG A 115 2.69 -0.80 11.86
CA ARG A 115 3.46 -1.14 10.67
C ARG A 115 4.50 -0.07 10.35
N LEU A 116 4.12 1.20 10.33
CA LEU A 116 5.04 2.32 10.12
C LEU A 116 6.16 2.35 11.16
N HIS A 117 5.83 2.12 12.43
CA HIS A 117 6.83 2.02 13.49
C HIS A 117 7.80 0.84 13.25
N HIS A 118 7.28 -0.31 12.81
CA HIS A 118 8.09 -1.48 12.46
C HIS A 118 9.03 -1.21 11.27
N MET A 119 8.54 -0.47 10.28
CA MET A 119 9.31 -0.01 9.11
C MET A 119 10.31 1.13 9.43
N GLY A 120 10.51 1.47 10.72
CA GLY A 120 11.55 2.40 11.17
C GLY A 120 11.08 3.83 11.40
N ILE A 121 9.80 4.16 11.23
CA ILE A 121 9.25 5.48 11.55
C ILE A 121 8.98 5.53 13.06
N LYS A 122 10.01 5.86 13.85
CA LYS A 122 9.96 5.81 15.33
C LYS A 122 9.66 7.14 15.99
N ASP A 123 9.73 8.25 15.27
CA ASP A 123 9.43 9.58 15.82
C ASP A 123 7.93 9.66 16.17
N GLN A 124 7.66 9.84 17.47
CA GLN A 124 6.30 9.89 18.00
C GLN A 124 5.50 11.08 17.46
N ARG A 125 6.14 12.21 17.16
CA ARG A 125 5.46 13.38 16.58
C ARG A 125 4.99 13.08 15.17
N VAL A 126 5.82 12.43 14.37
CA VAL A 126 5.47 11.97 13.01
C VAL A 126 4.27 11.04 13.06
N LEU A 127 4.27 10.04 13.94
CA LEU A 127 3.16 9.10 14.10
C LEU A 127 1.88 9.80 14.61
N GLN A 128 2.00 10.79 15.50
CA GLN A 128 0.86 11.59 15.96
C GLN A 128 0.26 12.44 14.85
N ILE A 129 1.07 13.05 14.00
CA ILE A 129 0.60 13.82 12.83
C ILE A 129 -0.14 12.90 11.86
N ILE A 130 0.41 11.73 11.54
CA ILE A 130 -0.25 10.74 10.69
C ILE A 130 -1.59 10.31 11.32
N LYS A 131 -1.60 10.01 12.62
CA LYS A 131 -2.82 9.65 13.34
C LYS A 131 -3.89 10.76 13.28
N ALA A 132 -3.48 12.03 13.42
CA ALA A 132 -4.39 13.16 13.31
C ALA A 132 -4.95 13.30 11.89
N MET A 133 -4.12 13.09 10.85
CA MET A 133 -4.58 13.08 9.45
C MET A 133 -5.59 11.97 9.16
N LEU A 134 -5.36 10.76 9.70
CA LEU A 134 -6.27 9.62 9.54
C LEU A 134 -7.61 9.87 10.25
N LYS A 135 -7.59 10.51 11.42
CA LYS A 135 -8.78 10.85 12.22
C LYS A 135 -9.51 12.12 11.75
N ALA A 136 -9.02 12.78 10.72
CA ALA A 136 -9.65 13.98 10.18
C ALA A 136 -11.08 13.68 9.71
N GLY A 137 -12.07 14.12 10.47
CA GLY A 137 -13.49 13.90 10.15
C GLY A 137 -13.91 14.59 8.86
N VAL A 138 -14.96 14.09 8.23
CA VAL A 138 -15.58 14.70 7.05
C VAL A 138 -16.56 15.80 7.48
N MET A 139 -16.68 16.88 6.70
CA MET A 139 -17.53 18.04 7.04
C MET A 139 -19.01 17.67 7.24
N ASP A 140 -19.51 16.70 6.48
CA ASP A 140 -20.92 16.33 6.47
C ASP A 140 -21.33 15.41 7.63
N ASN A 141 -20.40 14.57 8.11
CA ASN A 141 -20.62 13.66 9.22
C ASN A 141 -19.50 13.88 10.25
N CYS A 142 -19.85 14.37 11.43
CA CYS A 142 -18.88 14.61 12.51
C CYS A 142 -18.32 13.32 13.14
N GLU A 143 -18.44 12.17 12.47
CA GLU A 143 -17.97 10.89 12.97
C GLU A 143 -16.46 10.76 12.75
N VAL A 144 -15.75 10.56 13.85
CA VAL A 144 -14.33 10.19 13.85
C VAL A 144 -14.27 8.67 13.70
N SER A 145 -13.73 8.20 12.57
CA SER A 145 -13.52 6.77 12.36
C SER A 145 -12.16 6.30 12.90
N GLU A 146 -12.10 5.07 13.39
CA GLU A 146 -10.84 4.37 13.72
C GLU A 146 -10.29 3.63 12.49
N GLU A 147 -11.02 3.61 11.38
CA GLU A 147 -10.66 2.96 10.13
C GLU A 147 -10.76 3.93 8.96
N GLY A 148 -10.01 3.62 7.91
CA GLY A 148 -10.02 4.32 6.66
C GLY A 148 -9.02 5.47 6.55
N THR A 149 -8.66 5.76 5.32
CA THR A 149 -7.86 6.96 4.97
C THR A 149 -8.60 7.77 3.92
N PRO A 150 -8.58 9.11 3.98
CA PRO A 150 -9.30 9.93 3.03
C PRO A 150 -8.85 9.65 1.59
N GLN A 151 -9.77 9.19 0.74
CA GLN A 151 -9.50 9.07 -0.69
C GLN A 151 -9.32 10.49 -1.27
N GLY A 152 -8.09 10.85 -1.63
CA GLY A 152 -7.71 12.18 -2.13
C GLY A 152 -6.70 12.94 -1.26
N GLY A 153 -6.30 12.37 -0.11
CA GLY A 153 -5.13 12.83 0.62
C GLY A 153 -3.83 12.51 -0.14
N LEU A 154 -2.87 13.44 -0.15
CA LEU A 154 -1.60 13.27 -0.88
C LEU A 154 -0.73 12.13 -0.31
N ILE A 155 -0.79 11.89 0.99
CA ILE A 155 -0.05 10.82 1.67
C ILE A 155 -0.80 9.47 1.67
N SER A 156 -2.12 9.48 1.43
CA SER A 156 -2.96 8.28 1.55
C SER A 156 -2.48 7.09 0.71
N PRO A 157 -2.02 7.27 -0.56
CA PRO A 157 -1.51 6.14 -1.36
C PRO A 157 -0.25 5.51 -0.77
N LEU A 158 0.66 6.32 -0.21
CA LEU A 158 1.87 5.83 0.46
C LEU A 158 1.52 5.02 1.72
N LEU A 159 0.58 5.51 2.52
CA LEU A 159 0.11 4.83 3.72
C LEU A 159 -0.64 3.52 3.40
N ALA A 160 -1.44 3.52 2.33
CA ALA A 160 -2.10 2.31 1.85
C ALA A 160 -1.09 1.25 1.42
N ASN A 161 -0.02 1.64 0.69
CA ASN A 161 1.05 0.72 0.34
C ASN A 161 1.77 0.16 1.57
N ALA A 162 2.04 0.98 2.59
CA ALA A 162 2.64 0.52 3.84
C ALA A 162 1.74 -0.47 4.60
N TYR A 163 0.43 -0.28 4.55
CA TYR A 163 -0.55 -1.21 5.14
C TYR A 163 -0.61 -2.53 4.38
N LEU A 164 -0.73 -2.47 3.05
CA LEU A 164 -0.84 -3.64 2.18
C LEU A 164 0.46 -4.45 2.09
N ASP A 165 1.59 -3.85 2.41
CA ASP A 165 2.87 -4.54 2.47
C ASP A 165 2.89 -5.68 3.51
N ILE A 166 2.01 -5.65 4.52
CA ILE A 166 1.76 -6.76 5.45
C ILE A 166 1.26 -8.00 4.68
N MET A 167 0.32 -7.79 3.75
CA MET A 167 -0.21 -8.85 2.88
C MET A 167 0.86 -9.33 1.91
N ASP A 168 1.64 -8.41 1.33
CA ASP A 168 2.74 -8.73 0.42
C ASP A 168 3.76 -9.64 1.11
N GLU A 169 4.18 -9.30 2.35
CA GLU A 169 5.10 -10.12 3.14
C GLU A 169 4.52 -11.51 3.46
N TRP A 170 3.24 -11.57 3.83
CA TRP A 170 2.60 -12.84 4.16
C TRP A 170 2.52 -13.76 2.93
N ILE A 171 2.01 -13.27 1.79
CA ILE A 171 1.87 -14.05 0.56
C ILE A 171 3.25 -14.51 0.06
N THR A 172 4.20 -13.58 -0.06
CA THR A 172 5.53 -13.90 -0.57
C THR A 172 6.32 -14.82 0.37
N GLY A 173 6.06 -14.73 1.67
CA GLY A 173 6.61 -15.62 2.70
C GLY A 173 6.19 -17.09 2.53
N GLN A 174 5.06 -17.35 1.84
CA GLN A 174 4.64 -18.73 1.57
C GLN A 174 5.50 -19.38 0.48
N TRP A 175 6.03 -18.63 -0.49
CA TRP A 175 6.81 -19.15 -1.61
C TRP A 175 8.01 -18.28 -1.99
N GLU A 176 7.82 -17.08 -2.55
CA GLU A 176 8.93 -16.31 -3.13
C GLU A 176 10.03 -15.98 -2.14
N ASN A 177 9.66 -15.54 -0.94
CA ASN A 177 10.56 -15.16 0.14
C ASN A 177 10.72 -16.24 1.21
N LYS A 178 10.21 -17.46 0.94
CA LYS A 178 10.38 -18.57 1.87
C LYS A 178 11.84 -18.81 2.17
N SER A 179 12.19 -18.81 3.45
CA SER A 179 13.53 -19.20 3.92
C SER A 179 13.75 -20.70 3.72
N THR A 180 14.96 -21.08 3.32
CA THR A 180 15.38 -22.48 3.20
C THR A 180 16.45 -22.77 4.23
N VAL A 181 16.54 -24.05 4.66
CA VAL A 181 17.55 -24.50 5.64
C VAL A 181 18.97 -24.20 5.15
N PHE A 182 19.20 -24.35 3.83
CA PHE A 182 20.48 -24.03 3.20
C PHE A 182 20.36 -22.74 2.39
N PRO A 183 21.30 -21.78 2.51
CA PRO A 183 21.30 -20.59 1.71
C PRO A 183 21.72 -20.92 0.26
N TYR A 184 20.79 -20.80 -0.67
CA TYR A 184 21.07 -20.96 -2.11
C TYR A 184 21.58 -19.65 -2.71
N LYS A 185 22.72 -19.70 -3.40
CA LYS A 185 23.25 -18.52 -4.13
C LYS A 185 22.41 -18.17 -5.37
N GLN A 186 21.77 -19.16 -5.98
CA GLN A 186 20.95 -18.99 -7.18
C GLN A 186 19.47 -19.21 -6.86
N THR A 187 18.64 -18.29 -7.28
CA THR A 187 17.18 -18.32 -7.08
C THR A 187 16.54 -19.57 -7.71
N GLN A 188 17.06 -20.02 -8.87
CA GLN A 188 16.58 -21.24 -9.54
C GLN A 188 16.79 -22.49 -8.68
N SER A 189 17.95 -22.60 -8.04
CA SER A 189 18.27 -23.73 -7.16
C SER A 189 17.39 -23.73 -5.90
N LYS A 190 17.09 -22.54 -5.36
CA LYS A 190 16.14 -22.38 -4.26
C LYS A 190 14.74 -22.88 -4.66
N TYR A 191 14.20 -22.44 -5.78
CA TYR A 191 12.88 -22.88 -6.22
C TYR A 191 12.83 -24.35 -6.61
N ALA A 192 13.91 -24.91 -7.17
CA ALA A 192 14.00 -26.35 -7.41
C ALA A 192 13.95 -27.18 -6.11
N ALA A 193 14.54 -26.67 -5.03
CA ALA A 193 14.44 -27.30 -3.72
C ALA A 193 13.05 -27.15 -3.09
N LEU A 194 12.44 -25.96 -3.17
CA LEU A 194 11.10 -25.71 -2.65
C LEU A 194 10.02 -26.55 -3.38
N ARG A 195 10.16 -26.77 -4.69
CA ARG A 195 9.25 -27.65 -5.46
C ARG A 195 9.25 -29.12 -5.03
N LYS A 196 10.26 -29.55 -4.29
CA LYS A 196 10.32 -30.91 -3.69
C LYS A 196 9.58 -30.99 -2.35
N THR A 197 9.02 -29.90 -1.87
CA THR A 197 8.25 -29.83 -0.63
C THR A 197 6.75 -29.77 -0.94
N ASN A 198 5.92 -29.79 0.09
CA ASN A 198 4.47 -29.64 -0.04
C ASN A 198 4.01 -28.16 -0.09
N LEU A 199 4.91 -27.23 -0.41
CA LEU A 199 4.58 -25.82 -0.51
C LEU A 199 3.88 -25.53 -1.85
N THR A 200 2.91 -24.63 -1.83
CA THR A 200 2.18 -24.18 -3.02
C THR A 200 2.95 -23.05 -3.71
N PRO A 201 3.47 -23.26 -4.94
CA PRO A 201 4.09 -22.19 -5.71
C PRO A 201 3.12 -21.02 -5.93
N GLY A 202 3.61 -19.80 -5.79
CA GLY A 202 2.82 -18.59 -6.04
C GLY A 202 3.71 -17.36 -6.10
N TYR A 203 3.49 -16.54 -7.12
CA TYR A 203 4.23 -15.30 -7.38
C TYR A 203 3.26 -14.14 -7.37
N LEU A 204 3.44 -13.25 -6.40
CA LEU A 204 2.58 -12.08 -6.22
C LEU A 204 2.96 -10.96 -7.17
N ILE A 205 1.98 -10.34 -7.79
CA ILE A 205 2.08 -9.03 -8.46
C ILE A 205 0.93 -8.18 -7.97
N ARG A 206 1.20 -7.01 -7.40
CA ARG A 206 0.18 -6.10 -6.89
C ARG A 206 0.25 -4.74 -7.57
N TYR A 207 -0.90 -4.19 -7.89
CA TYR A 207 -1.06 -2.81 -8.36
C TYR A 207 -2.12 -2.11 -7.50
N ALA A 208 -1.69 -1.37 -6.49
CA ALA A 208 -2.55 -0.79 -5.46
C ALA A 208 -3.34 -1.86 -4.69
N ASP A 209 -4.65 -1.85 -4.79
CA ASP A 209 -5.61 -2.80 -4.22
C ASP A 209 -5.87 -4.03 -5.10
N ASP A 210 -5.59 -3.93 -6.41
CA ASP A 210 -5.63 -5.07 -7.33
C ASP A 210 -4.38 -5.95 -7.19
N PHE A 211 -4.53 -7.26 -7.18
CA PHE A 211 -3.39 -8.17 -7.18
C PHE A 211 -3.67 -9.46 -7.96
N VAL A 212 -2.59 -10.08 -8.41
CA VAL A 212 -2.64 -11.42 -9.01
C VAL A 212 -1.58 -12.31 -8.38
N ILE A 213 -1.92 -13.58 -8.19
CA ILE A 213 -0.97 -14.63 -7.83
C ILE A 213 -0.84 -15.57 -9.01
N VAL A 214 0.36 -15.65 -9.58
CA VAL A 214 0.67 -16.51 -10.73
C VAL A 214 1.27 -17.82 -10.23
N THR A 215 0.74 -18.95 -10.69
CA THR A 215 1.15 -20.30 -10.25
C THR A 215 1.19 -21.29 -11.42
N ASP A 216 1.72 -22.47 -11.17
CA ASP A 216 2.03 -23.48 -12.22
C ASP A 216 0.88 -24.46 -12.50
N THR A 217 0.03 -24.76 -11.53
CA THR A 217 -1.06 -25.76 -11.70
C THR A 217 -2.43 -25.23 -11.23
N ARG A 218 -3.49 -25.82 -11.76
CA ARG A 218 -4.86 -25.52 -11.30
C ARG A 218 -5.05 -25.86 -9.83
N ALA A 219 -4.49 -26.96 -9.36
CA ALA A 219 -4.61 -27.36 -7.96
C ALA A 219 -3.98 -26.31 -7.04
N HIS A 220 -2.80 -25.78 -7.40
CA HIS A 220 -2.17 -24.70 -6.66
C HIS A 220 -2.97 -23.40 -6.74
N ALA A 221 -3.57 -23.07 -7.88
CA ALA A 221 -4.47 -21.92 -7.99
C ALA A 221 -5.70 -22.04 -7.06
N GLU A 222 -6.28 -23.23 -6.94
CA GLU A 222 -7.39 -23.48 -6.00
C GLU A 222 -6.96 -23.36 -4.53
N CYS A 223 -5.69 -23.65 -4.21
CA CYS A 223 -5.15 -23.44 -2.86
C CYS A 223 -4.93 -21.97 -2.52
N TRP A 224 -4.76 -21.10 -3.51
CA TRP A 224 -4.58 -19.66 -3.32
C TRP A 224 -5.89 -18.87 -3.25
N LYS A 225 -7.03 -19.47 -3.56
CA LYS A 225 -8.37 -18.88 -3.41
C LYS A 225 -8.83 -18.87 -1.96
#